data_03b74be45c32a4ed92ac44acee3cfab7
#
_entry.id   03b74be45c32a4ed92ac44acee3cfab7
#
_cell.length_a   1.000
_cell.length_b   1.000
_cell.length_c   1.000
_cell.angle_alpha   90.00
_cell.angle_beta   90.00
_cell.angle_gamma   90.00
#
_symmetry.space_group_name_H-M   'P 1'
#
loop_
_entity.id
_entity.type
_entity.pdbx_description
1 polymer ?
#
loop_
_entity_poly.entity_id
_entity_poly.type
_entity_poly.pdbx_seq_one_letter_code
_entity_poly.pdbx_strand_id
1 'polypeptide(L)'
;MANAKNKKSKRKSIMLGLGLDSDGHKRVTTGPNFALVGGTQETHEVMTEKVIKINEKLTAKGKKLETVSEEEFDDIAQSVGLKRPDAK
;
A
#
# COMPACT_ATOMS: atom_id res chain seq x y z
N MET A 1 30.57 8.23 3.86
CA MET A 1 30.05 7.92 3.73
C MET A 1 29.35 7.45 3.54
N ALA A 2 29.15 7.42 3.44
CA ALA A 2 28.55 7.01 3.27
C ALA A 2 27.79 6.80 3.06
N ASN A 3 27.55 6.82 2.88
CA ASN A 3 26.71 6.65 2.56
C ASN A 3 25.58 6.72 2.50
N ALA A 4 25.56 7.05 2.76
CA ALA A 4 24.18 7.26 3.07
C ALA A 4 23.36 7.53 1.86
N LYS A 5 23.88 8.28 1.05
CA LYS A 5 23.15 8.60 -0.15
C LYS A 5 22.84 7.39 -0.95
N ASN A 6 23.70 6.47 -0.91
CA ASN A 6 23.41 5.27 -1.64
C ASN A 6 22.22 4.56 -1.12
N LYS A 7 22.07 4.65 0.17
CA LYS A 7 20.94 3.99 0.75
C LYS A 7 19.65 4.55 0.29
N LYS A 8 19.63 5.83 0.02
CA LYS A 8 18.39 6.40 -0.44
C LYS A 8 17.94 5.81 -1.72
N SER A 9 18.85 5.60 -2.63
CA SER A 9 18.46 5.06 -3.91
C SER A 9 18.03 3.62 -3.79
N LYS A 10 18.36 2.98 -2.69
CA LYS A 10 17.95 1.60 -2.50
C LYS A 10 16.80 1.47 -1.54
N ARG A 11 16.26 2.55 -1.09
CA ARG A 11 15.15 2.49 -0.18
C ARG A 11 13.96 1.84 -0.84
N LYS A 12 13.27 1.02 -0.09
CA LYS A 12 12.05 0.40 -0.56
C LYS A 12 10.90 0.88 0.27
N SER A 13 9.78 1.01 -0.38
CA SER A 13 8.56 1.38 0.29
C SER A 13 7.56 0.25 0.17
N ILE A 14 6.79 0.05 1.21
CA ILE A 14 5.80 -1.01 1.24
C ILE A 14 4.49 -0.46 1.75
N MET A 15 3.41 -0.81 1.06
CA MET A 15 2.08 -0.54 1.57
C MET A 15 1.68 -1.67 2.50
N LEU A 16 1.25 -1.33 3.70
CA LEU A 16 0.86 -2.33 4.68
C LEU A 16 -0.62 -2.20 4.97
N GLY A 17 -1.34 -3.29 4.79
CA GLY A 17 -2.76 -3.33 5.10
C GLY A 17 -3.04 -4.32 6.20
N LEU A 18 -3.83 -3.89 7.18
CA LEU A 18 -4.19 -4.73 8.32
C LEU A 18 -5.70 -4.83 8.39
N GLY A 19 -6.21 -6.04 8.31
CA GLY A 19 -7.62 -6.27 8.52
C GLY A 19 -7.85 -6.60 9.98
N LEU A 20 -8.72 -5.83 10.62
CA LEU A 20 -8.94 -5.96 12.04
C LEU A 20 -10.08 -6.89 12.39
N ASP A 21 -10.93 -7.22 11.44
CA ASP A 21 -11.97 -8.22 11.69
C ASP A 21 -11.37 -9.61 11.46
N SER A 22 -12.09 -10.63 11.84
CA SER A 22 -11.54 -11.97 11.78
C SER A 22 -12.65 -12.98 11.66
N ASP A 23 -12.40 -14.03 10.89
CA ASP A 23 -13.29 -15.17 10.80
C ASP A 23 -12.57 -16.46 11.22
N GLY A 24 -11.47 -16.31 11.94
CA GLY A 24 -10.73 -17.46 12.43
C GLY A 24 -9.68 -18.00 11.46
N HIS A 25 -9.57 -17.40 10.30
CA HIS A 25 -8.56 -17.82 9.34
C HIS A 25 -7.48 -16.79 9.22
N LYS A 26 -6.27 -17.23 9.05
CA LYS A 26 -5.17 -16.33 8.81
C LYS A 26 -5.06 -16.08 7.33
N ARG A 27 -4.95 -14.82 6.97
CA ARG A 27 -4.80 -14.44 5.58
C ARG A 27 -3.62 -13.51 5.43
N VAL A 28 -2.74 -13.83 4.52
CA VAL A 28 -1.57 -13.02 4.24
C VAL A 28 -1.38 -13.00 2.73
N THR A 29 -1.26 -11.81 2.19
CA THR A 29 -0.98 -11.65 0.76
C THR A 29 0.13 -10.64 0.63
N THR A 30 1.14 -10.95 -0.15
CA THR A 30 2.24 -10.04 -0.38
C THR A 30 2.45 -9.83 -1.87
N GLY A 31 2.98 -8.68 -2.20
CA GLY A 31 3.35 -8.34 -3.56
C GLY A 31 4.68 -7.64 -3.57
N PRO A 32 5.05 -7.10 -4.72
CA PRO A 32 6.35 -6.45 -4.80
C PRO A 32 6.48 -5.25 -3.87
N ASN A 33 5.39 -4.58 -3.57
CA ASN A 33 5.45 -3.38 -2.73
C ASN A 33 4.33 -3.31 -1.73
N PHE A 34 3.76 -4.45 -1.34
CA PHE A 34 2.70 -4.42 -0.33
C PHE A 34 2.68 -5.73 0.45
N ALA A 35 2.08 -5.63 1.63
CA ALA A 35 1.81 -6.79 2.46
C ALA A 35 0.45 -6.57 3.12
N LEU A 36 -0.41 -7.56 3.01
CA LEU A 36 -1.75 -7.49 3.56
C LEU A 36 -1.94 -8.63 4.54
N VAL A 37 -2.39 -8.32 5.74
CA VAL A 37 -2.47 -9.31 6.80
C VAL A 37 -3.84 -9.22 7.45
N GLY A 38 -4.48 -10.34 7.63
CA GLY A 38 -5.69 -10.42 8.44
C GLY A 38 -6.95 -10.06 7.68
N GLY A 39 -8.01 -9.89 8.45
CA GLY A 39 -9.31 -9.58 7.89
C GLY A 39 -10.10 -10.82 7.55
N THR A 40 -11.42 -10.68 7.50
CA THR A 40 -12.25 -11.72 6.93
C THR A 40 -11.95 -11.84 5.45
N GLN A 41 -12.48 -12.88 4.82
CA GLN A 41 -12.25 -13.05 3.39
C GLN A 41 -12.67 -11.82 2.62
N GLU A 42 -13.81 -11.26 2.96
CA GLU A 42 -14.32 -10.09 2.25
C GLU A 42 -13.40 -8.89 2.44
N THR A 43 -12.99 -8.63 3.68
CA THR A 43 -12.11 -7.52 3.96
C THR A 43 -10.77 -7.68 3.27
N HIS A 44 -10.24 -8.89 3.30
CA HIS A 44 -8.95 -9.15 2.68
C HIS A 44 -9.01 -8.93 1.16
N GLU A 45 -10.10 -9.35 0.54
CA GLU A 45 -10.27 -9.14 -0.90
C GLU A 45 -10.38 -7.67 -1.24
N VAL A 46 -11.09 -6.90 -0.41
CA VAL A 46 -11.21 -5.48 -0.66
C VAL A 46 -9.86 -4.79 -0.55
N MET A 47 -9.09 -5.14 0.48
CA MET A 47 -7.75 -4.57 0.62
C MET A 47 -6.88 -4.90 -0.58
N THR A 48 -6.94 -6.15 -1.03
CA THR A 48 -6.14 -6.58 -2.15
C THR A 48 -6.50 -5.79 -3.41
N GLU A 49 -7.79 -5.63 -3.65
CA GLU A 49 -8.25 -4.90 -4.82
C GLU A 49 -7.78 -3.46 -4.79
N LYS A 50 -7.86 -2.82 -3.63
CA LYS A 50 -7.49 -1.42 -3.53
C LYS A 50 -6.00 -1.22 -3.76
N VAL A 51 -5.18 -2.12 -3.22
CA VAL A 51 -3.75 -2.02 -3.42
C VAL A 51 -3.38 -2.21 -4.88
N ILE A 52 -4.04 -3.14 -5.55
CA ILE A 52 -3.80 -3.34 -6.97
C ILE A 52 -4.18 -2.09 -7.75
N LYS A 53 -5.29 -1.46 -7.41
CA LYS A 53 -5.70 -0.24 -8.09
C LYS A 53 -4.73 0.91 -7.86
N ILE A 54 -4.19 1.01 -6.65
CA ILE A 54 -3.18 2.02 -6.38
C ILE A 54 -1.99 1.81 -7.29
N ASN A 55 -1.51 0.58 -7.39
CA ASN A 55 -0.37 0.30 -8.26
C ASN A 55 -0.68 0.59 -9.72
N GLU A 56 -1.89 0.29 -10.16
CA GLU A 56 -2.26 0.62 -11.53
C GLU A 56 -2.23 2.11 -11.78
N LYS A 57 -2.71 2.89 -10.84
CA LYS A 57 -2.69 4.34 -11.01
C LYS A 57 -1.29 4.90 -10.96
N LEU A 58 -0.44 4.36 -10.11
CA LEU A 58 0.96 4.78 -10.08
C LEU A 58 1.62 4.50 -11.41
N THR A 59 1.41 3.31 -11.95
CA THR A 59 1.99 2.94 -13.23
C THR A 59 1.49 3.86 -14.33
N ALA A 60 0.21 4.17 -14.33
CA ALA A 60 -0.35 5.05 -15.34
C ALA A 60 0.26 6.44 -15.29
N LYS A 61 0.71 6.87 -14.12
CA LYS A 61 1.36 8.15 -13.98
C LYS A 61 2.87 8.08 -14.17
N GLY A 62 3.39 6.90 -14.44
CA GLY A 62 4.83 6.73 -14.57
C GLY A 62 5.57 6.85 -13.26
N LYS A 63 4.91 6.53 -12.15
CA LYS A 63 5.49 6.72 -10.84
C LYS A 63 5.60 5.40 -10.11
N LYS A 64 6.45 5.40 -9.11
CA LYS A 64 6.63 4.24 -8.25
C LYS A 64 6.35 4.64 -6.82
N LEU A 65 6.03 3.65 -6.01
CA LEU A 65 5.78 3.93 -4.61
C LEU A 65 6.96 4.63 -3.95
N GLU A 66 8.17 4.27 -4.36
CA GLU A 66 9.37 4.86 -3.79
C GLU A 66 9.58 6.31 -4.16
N THR A 67 8.96 6.77 -5.26
CA THR A 67 9.21 8.10 -5.76
C THR A 67 8.01 9.03 -5.68
N VAL A 68 6.83 8.48 -5.45
CA VAL A 68 5.63 9.30 -5.38
C VAL A 68 5.66 10.12 -4.09
N SER A 69 5.19 11.36 -4.15
CA SER A 69 5.10 12.17 -2.94
C SER A 69 3.99 11.65 -2.05
N GLU A 70 4.06 12.02 -0.77
CA GLU A 70 3.06 11.60 0.17
C GLU A 70 1.69 12.18 -0.19
N GLU A 71 1.67 13.42 -0.63
CA GLU A 71 0.42 14.05 -1.02
C GLU A 71 -0.19 13.37 -2.21
N GLU A 72 0.61 13.05 -3.19
CA GLU A 72 0.10 12.39 -4.36
C GLU A 72 -0.37 10.98 -4.04
N PHE A 73 0.36 10.29 -3.20
CA PHE A 73 -0.06 8.96 -2.77
C PHE A 73 -1.41 9.03 -2.06
N ASP A 74 -1.60 10.02 -1.20
CA ASP A 74 -2.88 10.17 -0.50
C ASP A 74 -4.01 10.41 -1.49
N ASP A 75 -3.77 11.23 -2.50
CA ASP A 75 -4.79 11.48 -3.50
C ASP A 75 -5.17 10.19 -4.23
N ILE A 76 -4.18 9.41 -4.58
CA ILE A 76 -4.43 8.15 -5.27
C ILE A 76 -5.20 7.21 -4.35
N ALA A 77 -4.79 7.11 -3.11
CA ALA A 77 -5.45 6.22 -2.15
C ALA A 77 -6.91 6.62 -1.97
N GLN A 78 -7.18 7.90 -1.85
CA GLN A 78 -8.55 8.35 -1.71
C GLN A 78 -9.36 8.04 -2.96
N SER A 79 -8.73 8.14 -4.12
CA SER A 79 -9.45 7.89 -5.36
C SER A 79 -9.89 6.44 -5.50
N VAL A 80 -9.24 5.52 -4.81
CA VAL A 80 -9.66 4.11 -4.84
C VAL A 80 -10.46 3.74 -3.60
N GLY A 81 -10.80 4.70 -2.76
CA GLY A 81 -11.67 4.45 -1.64
C GLY A 81 -10.98 4.16 -0.33
N LEU A 82 -9.69 4.38 -0.23
CA LEU A 82 -8.98 4.21 1.03
C LEU A 82 -8.97 5.53 1.79
N LYS A 83 -9.15 5.44 3.09
CA LYS A 83 -9.07 6.60 3.95
C LYS A 83 -8.00 6.35 4.99
N ARG A 84 -7.31 7.40 5.34
CA ARG A 84 -6.33 7.29 6.42
C ARG A 84 -7.09 7.23 7.73
N PRO A 85 -6.67 6.36 8.64
CA PRO A 85 -7.40 6.22 9.90
C PRO A 85 -7.44 7.49 10.73
N ASP A 86 -6.41 8.31 10.60
CA ASP A 86 -6.34 9.55 11.38
C ASP A 86 -6.84 10.75 10.62
N ALA A 87 -7.42 10.58 9.45
CA ALA A 87 -7.93 11.70 8.68
C ALA A 87 -9.22 12.20 9.27
N LYS A 88 -9.42 13.48 9.21
CA LYS A 88 -10.65 14.06 9.71
C LYS A 88 -11.42 14.70 8.61
#